data_d0f3fbe9fa354b26346b6e171499992e
#
_entry.id   d0f3fbe9fa354b26346b6e171499992e
#
_cell.length_a   1.000
_cell.length_b   1.000
_cell.length_c   1.000
_cell.angle_alpha   90.00
_cell.angle_beta   90.00
_cell.angle_gamma   90.00
#
_symmetry.space_group_name_H-M   'P 1'
#
loop_
_entity.id
_entity.type
_entity.pdbx_description
1 polymer ?
#
loop_
_entity_poly.entity_id
_entity_poly.type
_entity_poly.pdbx_seq_one_letter_code
_entity_poly.pdbx_strand_id
1 'polypeptide(L)'
;GLSVARMVGHISYLSEQGMQEKFGRKLQEKADYEFSFNADFQVESYLRHQGSSFVERFDANSILYITRAMDYFDLTKQFKGGLTEAFKNQKTKFLVISFSSDWLYTTKENKDIVIALNSSGADVSYSEIVTDKGHDSFLVNEPEFLKTLKGFVDSMYEKFKR
;
A
#
# COMPACT_ATOMS: atom_id res chain seq x y z
N GLY A 1 -8.57 -20.21 -6.77
CA GLY A 1 -8.59 -18.83 -7.25
C GLY A 1 -8.30 -17.83 -6.14
N LEU A 2 -9.23 -17.63 -5.21
CA LEU A 2 -9.13 -16.58 -4.17
C LEU A 2 -7.89 -16.70 -3.28
N SER A 3 -7.53 -17.92 -2.85
CA SER A 3 -6.32 -18.19 -2.07
C SER A 3 -5.05 -17.74 -2.82
N VAL A 4 -4.95 -18.11 -4.10
CA VAL A 4 -3.79 -17.74 -4.94
C VAL A 4 -3.75 -16.21 -5.16
N ALA A 5 -4.87 -15.57 -5.40
CA ALA A 5 -4.95 -14.12 -5.50
C ALA A 5 -4.42 -13.43 -4.23
N ARG A 6 -4.75 -13.96 -3.05
CA ARG A 6 -4.23 -13.45 -1.77
C ARG A 6 -2.72 -13.68 -1.63
N MET A 7 -2.20 -14.83 -2.06
CA MET A 7 -0.75 -15.09 -2.07
C MET A 7 -0.01 -14.06 -2.94
N VAL A 8 -0.53 -13.79 -4.16
CA VAL A 8 0.02 -12.75 -5.04
C VAL A 8 0.00 -11.39 -4.36
N GLY A 9 -1.10 -11.02 -3.69
CA GLY A 9 -1.18 -9.79 -2.91
C GLY A 9 -0.06 -9.69 -1.86
N HIS A 10 0.18 -10.75 -1.08
CA HIS A 10 1.25 -10.76 -0.07
C HIS A 10 2.65 -10.63 -0.67
N ILE A 11 2.89 -11.17 -1.86
CA ILE A 11 4.16 -10.99 -2.57
C ILE A 11 4.31 -9.55 -3.05
N SER A 12 3.24 -8.97 -3.60
CA SER A 12 3.28 -7.63 -4.19
C SER A 12 3.31 -6.48 -3.17
N TYR A 13 2.94 -6.72 -1.92
CA TYR A 13 2.95 -5.68 -0.87
C TYR A 13 4.33 -5.44 -0.27
N LEU A 14 5.24 -6.39 -0.40
CA LEU A 14 6.63 -6.24 0.05
C LEU A 14 7.55 -5.90 -1.12
N SER A 15 8.66 -5.23 -0.83
CA SER A 15 9.76 -5.09 -1.77
C SER A 15 10.54 -6.40 -1.91
N GLU A 16 11.36 -6.51 -2.95
CA GLU A 16 12.31 -7.63 -3.11
C GLU A 16 13.20 -7.79 -1.87
N GLN A 17 13.76 -6.66 -1.39
CA GLN A 17 14.61 -6.65 -0.20
C GLN A 17 13.84 -7.07 1.05
N GLY A 18 12.62 -6.56 1.26
CA GLY A 18 11.76 -6.95 2.39
C GLY A 18 11.41 -8.45 2.38
N MET A 19 11.16 -9.02 1.20
CA MET A 19 10.94 -10.47 1.04
C MET A 19 12.21 -11.25 1.37
N GLN A 20 13.37 -10.80 0.89
CA GLN A 20 14.64 -11.45 1.14
C GLN A 20 15.03 -11.44 2.63
N GLU A 21 14.84 -10.31 3.32
CA GLU A 21 15.12 -10.19 4.75
C GLU A 21 14.18 -11.05 5.59
N LYS A 22 12.89 -11.04 5.27
CA LYS A 22 11.88 -11.78 6.01
C LYS A 22 12.03 -13.28 5.85
N PHE A 23 12.19 -13.76 4.65
CA PHE A 23 12.15 -15.17 4.31
C PHE A 23 13.48 -15.69 3.76
N GLY A 24 14.05 -15.06 2.75
CA GLY A 24 15.22 -15.54 2.03
C GLY A 24 15.02 -16.98 1.59
N ARG A 25 15.99 -17.86 1.93
CA ARG A 25 15.91 -19.31 1.74
C ARG A 25 15.72 -20.06 3.07
N LYS A 26 15.09 -19.43 4.06
CA LYS A 26 14.88 -20.04 5.38
C LYS A 26 13.95 -21.25 5.25
N LEU A 27 14.40 -22.39 5.73
CA LEU A 27 13.59 -23.59 5.86
C LEU A 27 12.62 -23.45 7.05
N GLN A 28 11.57 -24.27 7.05
CA GLN A 28 10.76 -24.51 8.23
C GLN A 28 11.64 -25.12 9.35
N GLU A 29 11.07 -25.56 10.45
CA GLU A 29 11.78 -26.26 11.51
C GLU A 29 12.29 -27.64 11.04
N LYS A 30 13.18 -27.62 10.05
CA LYS A 30 13.75 -28.79 9.37
C LYS A 30 15.25 -28.58 9.17
N ALA A 31 16.00 -29.69 9.29
CA ALA A 31 17.45 -29.67 9.07
C ALA A 31 17.84 -29.68 7.59
N ASP A 32 16.99 -30.25 6.70
CA ASP A 32 17.27 -30.40 5.28
C ASP A 32 15.97 -30.53 4.45
N TYR A 33 16.08 -30.61 3.13
CA TYR A 33 14.97 -30.77 2.21
C TYR A 33 14.37 -32.18 2.28
N GLU A 34 13.03 -32.24 2.29
CA GLU A 34 12.33 -33.54 2.33
C GLU A 34 12.00 -34.12 0.96
N PHE A 35 12.20 -33.36 -0.13
CA PHE A 35 11.81 -33.73 -1.49
C PHE A 35 10.35 -34.18 -1.61
N SER A 36 9.48 -33.60 -0.78
CA SER A 36 8.04 -33.84 -0.77
C SER A 36 7.29 -32.67 -1.37
N PHE A 37 5.95 -32.77 -1.51
CA PHE A 37 5.08 -31.68 -1.90
C PHE A 37 4.63 -30.81 -0.71
N ASN A 38 5.15 -31.04 0.48
CA ASN A 38 4.95 -30.21 1.64
C ASN A 38 5.78 -28.93 1.56
N ALA A 39 5.46 -27.94 2.39
CA ALA A 39 6.23 -26.70 2.45
C ALA A 39 7.59 -26.95 3.11
N ASP A 40 8.68 -26.76 2.36
CA ASP A 40 10.04 -26.80 2.92
C ASP A 40 10.48 -25.42 3.39
N PHE A 41 10.13 -24.37 2.65
CA PHE A 41 10.52 -23.00 2.97
C PHE A 41 9.47 -22.27 3.81
N GLN A 42 9.94 -21.34 4.65
CA GLN A 42 9.04 -20.49 5.46
C GLN A 42 8.08 -19.66 4.61
N VAL A 43 8.54 -19.16 3.46
CA VAL A 43 7.69 -18.38 2.54
C VAL A 43 6.52 -19.19 2.00
N GLU A 44 6.71 -20.49 1.72
CA GLU A 44 5.63 -21.37 1.23
C GLU A 44 4.55 -21.56 2.30
N SER A 45 4.96 -21.88 3.52
CA SER A 45 4.05 -22.04 4.66
C SER A 45 3.29 -20.73 4.94
N TYR A 46 4.00 -19.61 4.95
CA TYR A 46 3.40 -18.29 5.13
C TYR A 46 2.35 -18.00 4.07
N LEU A 47 2.67 -18.14 2.79
CA LEU A 47 1.75 -17.84 1.70
C LEU A 47 0.53 -18.77 1.70
N ARG A 48 0.72 -20.08 1.95
CA ARG A 48 -0.38 -21.05 2.07
C ARG A 48 -1.32 -20.68 3.24
N HIS A 49 -0.76 -20.32 4.39
CA HIS A 49 -1.55 -19.87 5.55
C HIS A 49 -2.34 -18.61 5.24
N GLN A 50 -1.72 -17.60 4.66
CA GLN A 50 -2.40 -16.36 4.28
C GLN A 50 -3.51 -16.59 3.26
N GLY A 51 -3.27 -17.47 2.28
CA GLY A 51 -4.26 -17.84 1.28
C GLY A 51 -5.46 -18.57 1.85
N SER A 52 -5.26 -19.58 2.71
CA SER A 52 -6.36 -20.33 3.35
C SER A 52 -7.17 -19.48 4.31
N SER A 53 -6.51 -18.73 5.20
CA SER A 53 -7.20 -17.84 6.16
C SER A 53 -8.03 -16.76 5.45
N PHE A 54 -7.59 -16.32 4.27
CA PHE A 54 -8.35 -15.35 3.49
C PHE A 54 -9.66 -15.95 2.94
N VAL A 55 -9.62 -17.19 2.45
CA VAL A 55 -10.82 -17.90 1.92
C VAL A 55 -11.87 -18.12 3.01
N GLU A 56 -11.46 -18.31 4.25
CA GLU A 56 -12.39 -18.47 5.38
C GLU A 56 -13.12 -17.17 5.75
N ARG A 57 -12.57 -16.02 5.39
CA ARG A 57 -13.04 -14.69 5.80
C ARG A 57 -13.72 -13.90 4.69
N PHE A 58 -13.39 -14.17 3.43
CA PHE A 58 -13.83 -13.38 2.29
C PHE A 58 -14.50 -14.22 1.23
N ASP A 59 -15.55 -13.66 0.65
CA ASP A 59 -16.26 -14.23 -0.48
C ASP A 59 -15.60 -13.81 -1.81
N ALA A 60 -15.40 -14.80 -2.71
CA ALA A 60 -14.74 -14.55 -3.98
C ALA A 60 -15.53 -13.61 -4.90
N ASN A 61 -16.86 -13.71 -4.91
CA ASN A 61 -17.69 -12.83 -5.74
C ASN A 61 -17.64 -11.38 -5.23
N SER A 62 -17.66 -11.18 -3.91
CA SER A 62 -17.50 -9.86 -3.31
C SER A 62 -16.17 -9.21 -3.73
N ILE A 63 -15.06 -9.97 -3.72
CA ILE A 63 -13.76 -9.47 -4.19
C ILE A 63 -13.81 -9.10 -5.67
N LEU A 64 -14.44 -9.92 -6.52
CA LEU A 64 -14.59 -9.62 -7.95
C LEU A 64 -15.40 -8.34 -8.20
N TYR A 65 -16.50 -8.15 -7.47
CA TYR A 65 -17.31 -6.91 -7.58
C TYR A 65 -16.55 -5.68 -7.10
N ILE A 66 -15.84 -5.78 -5.97
CA ILE A 66 -15.05 -4.67 -5.43
C ILE A 66 -13.93 -4.29 -6.39
N THR A 67 -13.15 -5.26 -6.88
CA THR A 67 -12.07 -5.00 -7.85
C THR A 67 -12.61 -4.39 -9.13
N ARG A 68 -13.75 -4.88 -9.63
CA ARG A 68 -14.38 -4.31 -10.82
C ARG A 68 -14.86 -2.88 -10.60
N ALA A 69 -15.40 -2.56 -9.43
CA ALA A 69 -15.79 -1.21 -9.08
C ALA A 69 -14.57 -0.27 -9.01
N MET A 70 -13.45 -0.75 -8.46
CA MET A 70 -12.18 -0.01 -8.44
C MET A 70 -11.62 0.20 -9.86
N ASP A 71 -11.64 -0.83 -10.72
CA ASP A 71 -11.20 -0.76 -12.12
C ASP A 71 -12.00 0.29 -12.93
N TYR A 72 -13.28 0.45 -12.61
CA TYR A 72 -14.15 1.40 -13.32
C TYR A 72 -14.10 2.80 -12.74
N PHE A 73 -13.58 2.97 -11.53
CA PHE A 73 -13.42 4.27 -10.93
C PHE A 73 -12.31 5.06 -11.64
N ASP A 74 -12.70 6.17 -12.27
CA ASP A 74 -11.78 7.08 -12.93
C ASP A 74 -12.24 8.52 -12.68
N LEU A 75 -11.60 9.16 -11.73
CA LEU A 75 -11.93 10.52 -11.36
C LEU A 75 -11.73 11.51 -12.51
N THR A 76 -10.78 11.24 -13.41
CA THR A 76 -10.50 12.13 -14.54
C THR A 76 -11.60 12.12 -15.57
N LYS A 77 -12.35 11.03 -15.73
CA LYS A 77 -13.50 10.95 -16.63
C LYS A 77 -14.71 11.73 -16.14
N GLN A 78 -14.83 11.89 -14.82
CA GLN A 78 -15.95 12.63 -14.21
C GLN A 78 -15.77 14.14 -14.34
N PHE A 79 -14.54 14.61 -14.48
CA PHE A 79 -14.20 16.04 -14.53
C PHE A 79 -13.44 16.37 -15.81
N LYS A 80 -14.01 17.23 -16.67
CA LYS A 80 -13.43 17.58 -17.98
C LYS A 80 -12.04 18.23 -17.92
N GLY A 81 -11.63 18.72 -16.79
CA GLY A 81 -10.30 19.29 -16.51
C GLY A 81 -9.33 18.31 -15.83
N GLY A 82 -9.68 17.02 -15.75
CA GLY A 82 -8.87 16.00 -15.09
C GLY A 82 -8.80 16.17 -13.57
N LEU A 83 -7.73 15.67 -12.95
CA LEU A 83 -7.56 15.71 -11.49
C LEU A 83 -7.55 17.12 -10.91
N THR A 84 -6.99 18.09 -11.61
CA THR A 84 -6.96 19.49 -11.16
C THR A 84 -8.38 20.04 -10.98
N GLU A 85 -9.28 19.76 -11.91
CA GLU A 85 -10.67 20.17 -11.82
C GLU A 85 -11.43 19.42 -10.72
N ALA A 86 -11.12 18.12 -10.55
CA ALA A 86 -11.69 17.29 -9.49
C ALA A 86 -11.37 17.82 -8.08
N PHE A 87 -10.18 18.40 -7.90
CA PHE A 87 -9.74 18.95 -6.61
C PHE A 87 -10.05 20.45 -6.44
N LYS A 88 -10.72 21.08 -7.38
CA LYS A 88 -11.04 22.50 -7.33
C LYS A 88 -11.95 22.84 -6.14
N ASN A 89 -11.72 24.00 -5.54
CA ASN A 89 -12.48 24.50 -4.40
C ASN A 89 -12.39 23.66 -3.11
N GLN A 90 -11.42 22.77 -3.00
CA GLN A 90 -11.20 22.03 -1.76
C GLN A 90 -10.65 22.95 -0.67
N LYS A 91 -11.25 22.84 0.53
CA LYS A 91 -10.78 23.51 1.74
C LYS A 91 -10.03 22.59 2.68
N THR A 92 -9.98 21.31 2.33
CA THR A 92 -9.26 20.29 3.08
C THR A 92 -7.75 20.50 2.93
N LYS A 93 -7.04 20.25 4.02
CA LYS A 93 -5.58 20.19 4.00
C LYS A 93 -5.17 18.75 3.74
N PHE A 94 -4.20 18.59 2.87
CA PHE A 94 -3.72 17.26 2.44
C PHE A 94 -2.30 17.03 2.92
N LEU A 95 -2.03 15.84 3.39
CA LEU A 95 -0.70 15.27 3.50
C LEU A 95 -0.65 14.04 2.60
N VAL A 96 0.14 14.10 1.56
CA VAL A 96 0.40 12.95 0.68
C VAL A 96 1.76 12.37 1.05
N ILE A 97 1.80 11.09 1.34
CA ILE A 97 3.04 10.36 1.66
C ILE A 97 3.20 9.23 0.66
N SER A 98 4.38 9.12 0.06
CA SER A 98 4.77 7.97 -0.75
C SER A 98 5.97 7.26 -0.15
N PHE A 99 6.13 5.97 -0.46
CA PHE A 99 7.27 5.15 -0.06
C PHE A 99 8.11 4.81 -1.28
N SER A 100 9.42 4.99 -1.20
CA SER A 100 10.31 4.88 -2.36
C SER A 100 10.30 3.49 -3.01
N SER A 101 10.02 2.43 -2.23
CA SER A 101 9.97 1.04 -2.68
C SER A 101 8.55 0.52 -2.95
N ASP A 102 7.52 1.37 -2.84
CA ASP A 102 6.15 1.01 -3.20
C ASP A 102 5.99 1.00 -4.73
N TRP A 103 5.80 -0.19 -5.29
CA TRP A 103 5.62 -0.38 -6.72
C TRP A 103 4.16 -0.59 -7.14
N LEU A 104 3.24 -0.60 -6.16
CA LEU A 104 1.79 -0.64 -6.39
C LEU A 104 1.21 0.77 -6.50
N TYR A 105 1.57 1.65 -5.55
CA TYR A 105 1.19 3.07 -5.55
C TYR A 105 2.46 3.91 -5.60
N THR A 106 2.99 4.05 -6.79
CA THR A 106 4.33 4.58 -7.01
C THR A 106 4.48 6.04 -6.58
N THR A 107 5.68 6.43 -6.22
CA THR A 107 6.04 7.83 -5.95
C THR A 107 5.63 8.77 -7.10
N LYS A 108 5.71 8.28 -8.35
CA LYS A 108 5.30 9.07 -9.53
C LYS A 108 3.81 9.40 -9.48
N GLU A 109 2.95 8.41 -9.26
CA GLU A 109 1.49 8.61 -9.20
C GLU A 109 1.10 9.51 -8.03
N ASN A 110 1.74 9.36 -6.87
CA ASN A 110 1.54 10.26 -5.74
C ASN A 110 1.96 11.70 -6.06
N LYS A 111 3.05 11.91 -6.78
CA LYS A 111 3.47 13.24 -7.26
C LYS A 111 2.47 13.83 -8.27
N ASP A 112 1.88 13.04 -9.13
CA ASP A 112 0.84 13.48 -10.06
C ASP A 112 -0.40 14.01 -9.29
N ILE A 113 -0.79 13.34 -8.21
CA ILE A 113 -1.85 13.82 -7.30
C ILE A 113 -1.46 15.14 -6.64
N VAL A 114 -0.23 15.26 -6.12
CA VAL A 114 0.28 16.49 -5.48
C VAL A 114 0.30 17.67 -6.45
N ILE A 115 0.73 17.43 -7.69
CA ILE A 115 0.72 18.46 -8.74
C ILE A 115 -0.71 18.92 -9.03
N ALA A 116 -1.66 18.01 -9.13
CA ALA A 116 -3.05 18.35 -9.36
C ALA A 116 -3.67 19.14 -8.20
N LEU A 117 -3.39 18.75 -6.95
CA LEU A 117 -3.80 19.48 -5.75
C LEU A 117 -3.21 20.89 -5.70
N ASN A 118 -1.92 21.05 -5.93
CA ASN A 118 -1.27 22.37 -5.99
C ASN A 118 -1.87 23.23 -7.11
N SER A 119 -2.07 22.66 -8.30
CA SER A 119 -2.64 23.37 -9.44
C SER A 119 -4.10 23.80 -9.21
N SER A 120 -4.83 23.09 -8.37
CA SER A 120 -6.20 23.46 -7.96
C SER A 120 -6.25 24.52 -6.86
N GLY A 121 -5.10 24.90 -6.28
CA GLY A 121 -5.01 25.82 -5.15
C GLY A 121 -5.27 25.19 -3.78
N ALA A 122 -5.26 23.86 -3.68
CA ALA A 122 -5.42 23.14 -2.41
C ALA A 122 -4.17 23.28 -1.52
N ASP A 123 -4.37 23.27 -0.19
CA ASP A 123 -3.28 23.24 0.79
C ASP A 123 -2.75 21.81 0.92
N VAL A 124 -1.62 21.50 0.27
CA VAL A 124 -1.04 20.17 0.22
C VAL A 124 0.41 20.17 0.69
N SER A 125 0.74 19.21 1.54
CA SER A 125 2.10 18.84 1.93
C SER A 125 2.45 17.49 1.33
N TYR A 126 3.70 17.29 0.93
CA TYR A 126 4.18 16.03 0.37
C TYR A 126 5.47 15.58 1.06
N SER A 127 5.56 14.27 1.32
CA SER A 127 6.78 13.64 1.81
C SER A 127 7.01 12.30 1.12
N GLU A 128 8.21 12.09 0.60
CA GLU A 128 8.66 10.77 0.13
C GLU A 128 9.51 10.14 1.23
N ILE A 129 9.07 9.00 1.74
CA ILE A 129 9.81 8.23 2.75
C ILE A 129 10.67 7.20 2.01
N VAL A 130 11.98 7.32 2.22
CA VAL A 130 12.94 6.35 1.66
C VAL A 130 12.94 5.10 2.53
N THR A 131 12.47 4.00 1.99
CA THR A 131 12.34 2.72 2.70
C THR A 131 12.39 1.56 1.71
N ASP A 132 12.74 0.38 2.20
CA ASP A 132 12.82 -0.88 1.47
C ASP A 132 11.66 -1.85 1.79
N LYS A 133 10.66 -1.41 2.55
CA LYS A 133 9.60 -2.27 3.08
C LYS A 133 8.40 -2.44 2.13
N GLY A 134 8.40 -1.75 0.98
CA GLY A 134 7.36 -1.86 -0.03
C GLY A 134 6.07 -1.12 0.34
N HIS A 135 4.96 -1.59 -0.21
CA HIS A 135 3.64 -1.00 0.04
C HIS A 135 3.25 -1.02 1.53
N ASP A 136 3.56 -2.09 2.24
CA ASP A 136 3.21 -2.26 3.65
C ASP A 136 4.02 -1.38 4.61
N SER A 137 4.86 -0.47 4.13
CA SER A 137 5.68 0.43 4.95
C SER A 137 4.87 1.19 6.01
N PHE A 138 3.63 1.56 5.71
CA PHE A 138 2.75 2.27 6.66
C PHE A 138 2.17 1.37 7.78
N LEU A 139 2.26 0.04 7.62
CA LEU A 139 1.79 -0.95 8.61
C LEU A 139 2.91 -1.45 9.53
N VAL A 140 4.15 -1.18 9.18
CA VAL A 140 5.31 -1.61 9.96
C VAL A 140 5.95 -0.42 10.67
N ASN A 141 6.89 -0.70 11.57
CA ASN A 141 7.61 0.37 12.26
C ASN A 141 8.55 1.11 11.29
N GLU A 142 8.06 2.23 10.75
CA GLU A 142 8.81 3.17 9.92
C GLU A 142 8.85 4.52 10.65
N PRO A 143 9.96 4.82 11.35
CA PRO A 143 10.04 6.00 12.23
C PRO A 143 9.83 7.32 11.51
N GLU A 144 10.31 7.45 10.27
CA GLU A 144 10.18 8.68 9.49
C GLU A 144 8.72 8.93 9.09
N PHE A 145 8.00 7.88 8.71
CA PHE A 145 6.56 7.94 8.45
C PHE A 145 5.80 8.41 9.68
N LEU A 146 6.03 7.78 10.83
CA LEU A 146 5.35 8.12 12.07
C LEU A 146 5.63 9.57 12.52
N LYS A 147 6.87 10.01 12.38
CA LYS A 147 7.29 11.40 12.68
C LYS A 147 6.59 12.40 11.76
N THR A 148 6.56 12.12 10.46
CA THR A 148 5.93 12.99 9.45
C THR A 148 4.43 13.10 9.70
N LEU A 149 3.75 11.97 9.89
CA LEU A 149 2.32 11.92 10.17
C LEU A 149 1.97 12.67 11.47
N LYS A 150 2.72 12.39 12.54
CA LYS A 150 2.54 13.07 13.83
C LYS A 150 2.72 14.58 13.70
N GLY A 151 3.78 15.04 13.04
CA GLY A 151 4.05 16.47 12.85
C GLY A 151 2.92 17.18 12.10
N PHE A 152 2.35 16.55 11.08
CA PHE A 152 1.19 17.10 10.37
C PHE A 152 -0.04 17.19 11.28
N VAL A 153 -0.37 16.12 11.99
CA VAL A 153 -1.53 16.08 12.90
C VAL A 153 -1.40 17.10 14.02
N ASP A 154 -0.23 17.19 14.66
CA ASP A 154 0.03 18.18 15.72
C ASP A 154 -0.12 19.61 15.20
N SER A 155 0.43 19.90 14.00
CA SER A 155 0.28 21.23 13.36
C SER A 155 -1.18 21.57 13.08
N MET A 156 -2.00 20.60 12.70
CA MET A 156 -3.44 20.82 12.49
C MET A 156 -4.14 21.09 13.82
N TYR A 157 -3.85 20.29 14.83
CA TYR A 157 -4.46 20.42 16.16
C TYR A 157 -4.20 21.81 16.80
N GLU A 158 -2.97 22.31 16.71
CA GLU A 158 -2.63 23.65 17.22
C GLU A 158 -3.35 24.78 16.47
N LYS A 159 -3.65 24.61 15.19
CA LYS A 159 -4.44 25.58 14.41
C LYS A 159 -5.92 25.56 14.79
N PHE A 160 -6.47 24.44 15.23
CA PHE A 160 -7.85 24.34 15.68
C PHE A 160 -8.08 24.90 17.09
N LYS A 161 -7.03 25.02 17.91
CA LYS A 161 -7.12 25.62 19.26
C LYS A 161 -7.13 27.15 19.29
N ARG A 162 -6.82 27.77 18.17
CA ARG A 162 -6.80 29.25 18.01
C ARG A 162 -8.09 29.75 17.38
#